data_5b9fba6763f8a211f415c7921b9a1a72
#
_entry.id   5b9fba6763f8a211f415c7921b9a1a72
#
_cell.length_a   1.000
_cell.length_b   1.000
_cell.length_c   1.000
_cell.angle_alpha   90.00
_cell.angle_beta   90.00
_cell.angle_gamma   90.00
#
_symmetry.space_group_name_H-M   'P 1'
#
loop_
_entity.id
_entity.type
_entity.pdbx_description
1 polymer ?
#
loop_
_entity_poly.entity_id
_entity_poly.type
_entity_poly.pdbx_seq_one_letter_code
_entity_poly.pdbx_strand_id
1 'polypeptide(L)'
;MDRLVRFTFRHFLANPWFTKLLSTENVENARFLKLLPDIPALHSPLVGQIRTILERGHAAGVFRRDVDPIQLYISIAALGYFYVSNMATLSVIFEKDLSSVSMVQEREAQAVQMVIDYLKTKPA
;
A
#
# COMPACT_ATOMS: atom_id res chain seq x y z
N MET A 1 4.52 -11.11 4.53
CA MET A 1 4.41 -9.64 4.50
C MET A 1 5.16 -9.01 3.31
N ASP A 2 6.43 -9.37 3.10
CA ASP A 2 7.21 -8.88 1.94
C ASP A 2 6.44 -9.01 0.61
N ARG A 3 5.91 -10.20 0.33
CA ARG A 3 5.14 -10.47 -0.89
C ARG A 3 3.91 -9.57 -1.03
N LEU A 4 3.22 -9.31 0.07
CA LEU A 4 2.03 -8.46 0.07
C LEU A 4 2.39 -7.01 -0.30
N VAL A 5 3.44 -6.49 0.30
CA VAL A 5 3.91 -5.11 0.00
C VAL A 5 4.31 -5.00 -1.48
N ARG A 6 5.10 -5.95 -1.98
CA ARG A 6 5.52 -5.96 -3.39
C ARG A 6 4.34 -6.12 -4.33
N PHE A 7 3.43 -7.02 -4.04
CA PHE A 7 2.23 -7.22 -4.85
C PHE A 7 1.39 -5.94 -4.94
N THR A 8 1.18 -5.28 -3.81
CA THR A 8 0.39 -4.04 -3.76
C THR A 8 1.04 -2.95 -4.60
N PHE A 9 2.35 -2.77 -4.46
CA PHE A 9 3.10 -1.77 -5.23
C PHE A 9 3.04 -2.06 -6.73
N ARG A 10 3.30 -3.30 -7.12
CA ARG A 10 3.27 -3.72 -8.53
C ARG A 10 1.88 -3.63 -9.14
N HIS A 11 0.86 -3.84 -8.34
CA HIS A 11 -0.53 -3.68 -8.80
C HIS A 11 -0.81 -2.25 -9.24
N PHE A 12 -0.39 -1.26 -8.47
CA PHE A 12 -0.53 0.14 -8.86
C PHE A 12 0.26 0.48 -10.12
N LEU A 13 1.49 -0.02 -10.23
CA LEU A 13 2.32 0.21 -11.42
C LEU A 13 1.70 -0.41 -12.68
N ALA A 14 1.17 -1.62 -12.57
CA ALA A 14 0.62 -2.36 -13.70
C ALA A 14 -0.75 -1.85 -14.16
N ASN A 15 -1.45 -1.08 -13.30
CA ASN A 15 -2.81 -0.64 -13.57
C ASN A 15 -2.96 0.89 -13.41
N PRO A 16 -2.32 1.68 -14.27
CA PRO A 16 -2.38 3.15 -14.16
C PRO A 16 -3.80 3.71 -14.28
N TRP A 17 -4.68 3.05 -15.01
CA TRP A 17 -6.09 3.41 -15.09
C TRP A 17 -6.79 3.34 -13.73
N PHE A 18 -6.43 2.34 -12.92
CA PHE A 18 -6.98 2.16 -11.59
C PHE A 18 -6.57 3.30 -10.64
N THR A 19 -5.31 3.68 -10.71
CA THR A 19 -4.77 4.82 -9.96
C THR A 19 -5.48 6.12 -10.31
N LYS A 20 -5.71 6.36 -11.60
CA LYS A 20 -6.44 7.53 -12.08
C LYS A 20 -7.90 7.52 -11.64
N LEU A 21 -8.54 6.35 -11.69
CA LEU A 21 -9.92 6.18 -11.24
C LEU A 21 -10.06 6.51 -9.75
N LEU A 22 -9.17 5.99 -8.91
CA LEU A 22 -9.17 6.28 -7.48
C LEU A 22 -8.95 7.76 -7.20
N SER A 23 -8.03 8.40 -7.92
CA SER A 23 -7.77 9.83 -7.78
C SER A 23 -9.01 10.65 -8.12
N THR A 24 -9.72 10.29 -9.18
CA THR A 24 -10.97 10.94 -9.59
C THR A 24 -12.04 10.75 -8.52
N GLU A 25 -12.21 9.53 -8.00
CA GLU A 25 -13.16 9.26 -6.92
C GLU A 25 -12.87 10.08 -5.67
N ASN A 26 -11.61 10.24 -5.31
CA ASN A 26 -11.23 11.05 -4.16
C ASN A 26 -11.53 12.54 -4.38
N VAL A 27 -11.30 13.07 -5.57
CA VAL A 27 -11.66 14.44 -5.92
C VAL A 27 -13.18 14.65 -5.82
N GLU A 28 -13.96 13.67 -6.24
CA GLU A 28 -15.43 13.68 -6.23
C GLU A 28 -16.04 13.17 -4.92
N ASN A 29 -15.25 13.04 -3.85
CA ASN A 29 -15.70 12.58 -2.53
C ASN A 29 -16.36 11.20 -2.56
N ALA A 30 -15.83 10.28 -3.37
CA ALA A 30 -16.33 8.92 -3.55
C ALA A 30 -17.80 8.86 -4.05
N ARG A 31 -18.20 9.86 -4.82
CA ARG A 31 -19.57 10.00 -5.30
C ARG A 31 -20.12 8.76 -6.00
N PHE A 32 -19.29 8.13 -6.85
CA PHE A 32 -19.68 6.93 -7.59
C PHE A 32 -19.55 5.67 -6.76
N LEU A 33 -18.51 5.55 -5.93
CA LEU A 33 -18.33 4.41 -5.03
C LEU A 33 -19.47 4.25 -4.04
N LYS A 34 -20.03 5.36 -3.55
CA LYS A 34 -21.18 5.34 -2.65
C LYS A 34 -22.42 4.70 -3.25
N LEU A 35 -22.52 4.68 -4.58
CA LEU A 35 -23.65 4.10 -5.30
C LEU A 35 -23.52 2.60 -5.51
N LEU A 36 -22.33 2.04 -5.33
CA LEU A 36 -22.07 0.62 -5.54
C LEU A 36 -22.41 -0.16 -4.27
N PRO A 37 -23.18 -1.26 -4.38
CA PRO A 37 -23.44 -2.12 -3.24
C PRO A 37 -22.17 -2.93 -2.89
N ASP A 38 -22.06 -3.35 -1.64
CA ASP A 38 -21.09 -4.33 -1.17
C ASP A 38 -19.61 -3.96 -1.35
N ILE A 39 -19.26 -2.68 -1.51
CA ILE A 39 -17.85 -2.24 -1.57
C ILE A 39 -17.06 -2.68 -0.34
N PRO A 40 -17.58 -2.55 0.91
CA PRO A 40 -16.87 -3.05 2.08
C PRO A 40 -16.55 -4.55 2.01
N ALA A 41 -17.45 -5.35 1.46
CA ALA A 41 -17.26 -6.79 1.33
C ALA A 41 -16.13 -7.18 0.37
N LEU A 42 -15.80 -6.32 -0.60
CA LEU A 42 -14.69 -6.56 -1.53
C LEU A 42 -13.32 -6.46 -0.84
N HIS A 43 -13.22 -5.66 0.21
CA HIS A 43 -11.95 -5.44 0.94
C HIS A 43 -11.81 -6.31 2.19
N SER A 44 -12.90 -6.86 2.72
CA SER A 44 -12.87 -7.75 3.89
C SER A 44 -11.90 -8.92 3.77
N PRO A 45 -11.84 -9.67 2.64
CA PRO A 45 -10.89 -10.77 2.51
C PRO A 45 -9.43 -10.33 2.62
N LEU A 46 -9.07 -9.17 2.05
CA LEU A 46 -7.72 -8.64 2.11
C LEU A 46 -7.32 -8.27 3.54
N VAL A 47 -8.21 -7.59 4.26
CA VAL A 47 -7.97 -7.26 5.67
C VAL A 47 -7.84 -8.53 6.52
N GLY A 48 -8.66 -9.55 6.24
CA GLY A 48 -8.57 -10.85 6.88
C GLY A 48 -7.24 -11.56 6.64
N GLN A 49 -6.71 -11.49 5.42
CA GLN A 49 -5.39 -12.03 5.09
C GLN A 49 -4.28 -11.31 5.85
N ILE A 50 -4.34 -9.99 5.92
CA ILE A 50 -3.37 -9.19 6.68
C ILE A 50 -3.40 -9.60 8.16
N ARG A 51 -4.60 -9.73 8.73
CA ARG A 51 -4.76 -10.15 10.12
C ARG A 51 -4.11 -11.51 10.36
N THR A 52 -4.35 -12.47 9.48
CA THR A 52 -3.75 -13.81 9.57
C THR A 52 -2.23 -13.76 9.53
N ILE A 53 -1.65 -12.96 8.63
CA ILE A 53 -0.20 -12.80 8.54
C ILE A 53 0.35 -12.18 9.82
N LEU A 54 -0.32 -11.17 10.37
CA LEU A 54 0.09 -10.51 11.61
C LEU A 54 0.04 -11.47 12.81
N GLU A 55 -1.03 -12.24 12.92
CA GLU A 55 -1.20 -13.24 13.99
C GLU A 55 -0.10 -14.31 13.95
N ARG A 56 0.19 -14.82 12.76
CA ARG A 56 1.26 -15.80 12.55
C ARG A 56 2.63 -15.23 12.89
N GLY A 57 2.91 -14.02 12.45
CA GLY A 57 4.18 -13.34 12.76
C GLY A 57 4.32 -13.03 14.25
N HIS A 58 3.24 -12.65 14.90
CA HIS A 58 3.22 -12.44 16.34
C HIS A 58 3.45 -13.75 17.11
N ALA A 59 2.73 -14.82 16.75
CA ALA A 59 2.88 -16.13 17.38
C ALA A 59 4.31 -16.67 17.23
N ALA A 60 4.98 -16.39 16.11
CA ALA A 60 6.36 -16.76 15.87
C ALA A 60 7.38 -15.84 16.58
N GLY A 61 6.93 -14.80 17.28
CA GLY A 61 7.80 -13.84 17.95
C GLY A 61 8.53 -12.89 17.02
N VAL A 62 8.11 -12.79 15.75
CA VAL A 62 8.76 -11.97 14.72
C VAL A 62 8.14 -10.58 14.64
N PHE A 63 6.82 -10.48 14.80
CA PHE A 63 6.09 -9.22 14.69
C PHE A 63 5.62 -8.72 16.05
N ARG A 64 5.56 -7.39 16.17
CA ARG A 64 5.03 -6.70 17.35
C ARG A 64 3.54 -6.98 17.53
N ARG A 65 3.05 -6.78 18.74
CA ARG A 65 1.61 -6.77 19.06
C ARG A 65 0.93 -5.50 18.58
N ASP A 66 -0.38 -5.52 18.65
CA ASP A 66 -1.22 -4.32 18.54
C ASP A 66 -1.07 -3.58 17.20
N VAL A 67 -0.90 -4.35 16.12
CA VAL A 67 -0.93 -3.80 14.77
C VAL A 67 -2.35 -3.92 14.23
N ASP A 68 -2.98 -2.78 13.99
CA ASP A 68 -4.29 -2.73 13.35
C ASP A 68 -4.14 -3.09 11.86
N PRO A 69 -4.80 -4.16 11.38
CA PRO A 69 -4.67 -4.56 9.98
C PRO A 69 -5.19 -3.52 8.99
N ILE A 70 -6.19 -2.72 9.34
CA ILE A 70 -6.70 -1.66 8.46
C ILE A 70 -5.67 -0.52 8.35
N GLN A 71 -5.11 -0.09 9.47
CA GLN A 71 -4.06 0.94 9.46
C GLN A 71 -2.83 0.47 8.70
N LEU A 72 -2.45 -0.79 8.87
CA LEU A 72 -1.34 -1.36 8.12
C LEU A 72 -1.63 -1.39 6.62
N TYR A 73 -2.83 -1.79 6.22
CA TYR A 73 -3.24 -1.75 4.81
C TYR A 73 -3.12 -0.34 4.23
N ILE A 74 -3.62 0.66 4.95
CA ILE A 74 -3.54 2.06 4.51
C ILE A 74 -2.08 2.47 4.31
N SER A 75 -1.19 2.11 5.23
CA SER A 75 0.24 2.43 5.14
C SER A 75 0.89 1.73 3.95
N ILE A 76 0.63 0.44 3.74
CA ILE A 76 1.16 -0.31 2.60
C ILE A 76 0.69 0.29 1.27
N ALA A 77 -0.61 0.56 1.17
CA ALA A 77 -1.19 1.16 -0.03
C ALA A 77 -0.61 2.55 -0.29
N ALA A 78 -0.48 3.37 0.74
CA ALA A 78 0.05 4.73 0.63
C ALA A 78 1.48 4.76 0.10
N LEU A 79 2.34 3.85 0.54
CA LEU A 79 3.74 3.78 0.10
C LEU A 79 3.86 3.53 -1.41
N GLY A 80 2.93 2.79 -1.98
CA GLY A 80 2.91 2.53 -3.42
C GLY A 80 2.07 3.55 -4.19
N TYR A 81 0.86 3.79 -3.73
CA TYR A 81 -0.11 4.66 -4.41
C TYR A 81 0.41 6.09 -4.57
N PHE A 82 0.92 6.69 -3.51
CA PHE A 82 1.44 8.06 -3.56
C PHE A 82 2.54 8.20 -4.60
N TYR A 83 3.47 7.25 -4.63
CA TYR A 83 4.57 7.24 -5.59
C TYR A 83 4.04 7.17 -7.03
N VAL A 84 3.17 6.19 -7.29
CA VAL A 84 2.65 5.95 -8.65
C VAL A 84 1.74 7.07 -9.12
N SER A 85 0.83 7.54 -8.26
CA SER A 85 -0.13 8.58 -8.64
C SER A 85 0.51 9.96 -8.81
N ASN A 86 1.65 10.22 -8.15
CA ASN A 86 2.36 11.49 -8.20
C ASN A 86 3.68 11.41 -8.95
N MET A 87 3.93 10.32 -9.66
CA MET A 87 5.19 10.07 -10.35
C MET A 87 5.60 11.22 -11.29
N ALA A 88 4.64 11.77 -12.03
CA ALA A 88 4.89 12.87 -12.98
C ALA A 88 5.34 14.14 -12.25
N THR A 89 4.62 14.54 -11.21
CA THR A 89 4.94 15.77 -10.45
C THR A 89 6.22 15.62 -9.64
N LEU A 90 6.41 14.48 -9.00
CA LEU A 90 7.61 14.20 -8.22
C LEU A 90 8.86 14.15 -9.11
N SER A 91 8.73 13.65 -10.34
CA SER A 91 9.83 13.64 -11.30
C SER A 91 10.31 15.06 -11.65
N VAL A 92 9.38 15.99 -11.79
CA VAL A 92 9.70 17.40 -12.04
C VAL A 92 10.32 18.03 -10.79
N ILE A 93 9.71 17.83 -9.63
CA ILE A 93 10.16 18.45 -8.37
C ILE A 93 11.59 18.04 -8.03
N PHE A 94 11.93 16.77 -8.17
CA PHE A 94 13.24 16.23 -7.76
C PHE A 94 14.21 16.07 -8.92
N GLU A 95 13.82 16.47 -10.13
CA GLU A 95 14.66 16.35 -11.35
C GLU A 95 15.17 14.92 -11.55
N LYS A 96 14.28 13.93 -11.36
CA LYS A 96 14.58 12.51 -11.53
C LYS A 96 13.44 11.84 -12.27
N ASP A 97 13.75 10.81 -13.05
CA ASP A 97 12.73 9.98 -13.69
C ASP A 97 12.28 8.89 -12.73
N LEU A 98 11.17 9.14 -12.03
CA LEU A 98 10.59 8.17 -11.08
C LEU A 98 10.03 6.92 -11.78
N SER A 99 9.82 6.97 -13.10
CA SER A 99 9.37 5.81 -13.89
C SER A 99 10.51 4.88 -14.29
N SER A 100 11.77 5.28 -14.09
CA SER A 100 12.92 4.46 -14.43
C SER A 100 12.94 3.16 -13.62
N VAL A 101 13.50 2.10 -14.21
CA VAL A 101 13.59 0.78 -13.56
C VAL A 101 14.30 0.87 -12.21
N SER A 102 15.42 1.60 -12.14
CA SER A 102 16.18 1.74 -10.90
C SER A 102 15.39 2.46 -9.81
N MET A 103 14.69 3.54 -10.14
CA MET A 103 13.89 4.29 -9.17
C MET A 103 12.71 3.48 -8.65
N VAL A 104 12.05 2.72 -9.53
CA VAL A 104 10.96 1.83 -9.16
C VAL A 104 11.45 0.72 -8.23
N GLN A 105 12.57 0.10 -8.54
CA GLN A 105 13.17 -0.95 -7.70
C GLN A 105 13.58 -0.43 -6.33
N GLU A 106 14.18 0.75 -6.27
CA GLU A 106 14.53 1.40 -5.00
C GLU A 106 13.29 1.68 -4.16
N ARG A 107 12.22 2.18 -4.78
CA ARG A 107 10.97 2.47 -4.06
C ARG A 107 10.33 1.20 -3.51
N GLU A 108 10.29 0.14 -4.31
CA GLU A 108 9.75 -1.14 -3.87
C GLU A 108 10.52 -1.68 -2.66
N ALA A 109 11.84 -1.68 -2.73
CA ALA A 109 12.70 -2.15 -1.65
C ALA A 109 12.53 -1.28 -0.38
N GLN A 110 12.44 0.03 -0.54
CA GLN A 110 12.22 0.97 0.55
C GLN A 110 10.87 0.72 1.23
N ALA A 111 9.81 0.54 0.46
CA ALA A 111 8.49 0.26 0.99
C ALA A 111 8.46 -1.04 1.81
N VAL A 112 9.07 -2.11 1.29
CA VAL A 112 9.19 -3.38 2.01
C VAL A 112 9.94 -3.19 3.32
N GLN A 113 11.09 -2.51 3.26
CA GLN A 113 11.94 -2.31 4.44
C GLN A 113 11.20 -1.51 5.53
N MET A 114 10.51 -0.45 5.16
CA MET A 114 9.75 0.37 6.10
C MET A 114 8.66 -0.43 6.81
N VAL A 115 7.92 -1.25 6.08
CA VAL A 115 6.85 -2.07 6.66
C VAL A 115 7.42 -3.14 7.58
N ILE A 116 8.46 -3.85 7.13
CA ILE A 116 9.08 -4.91 7.94
C ILE A 116 9.71 -4.34 9.20
N ASP A 117 10.41 -3.22 9.11
CA ASP A 117 11.03 -2.58 10.28
C ASP A 117 9.97 -2.13 11.29
N TYR A 118 8.87 -1.55 10.80
CA TYR A 118 7.76 -1.19 11.68
C TYR A 118 7.19 -2.41 12.41
N LEU A 119 6.99 -3.51 11.72
CA LEU A 119 6.42 -4.72 12.30
C LEU A 119 7.33 -5.37 13.34
N LYS A 120 8.65 -5.26 13.16
CA LYS A 120 9.65 -5.79 14.10
C LYS A 120 9.89 -4.89 15.29
N THR A 121 9.53 -3.60 15.21
CA THR A 121 9.75 -2.65 16.29
C THR A 121 8.82 -2.98 17.47
N LYS A 122 9.40 -3.19 18.65
CA LYS A 122 8.62 -3.40 19.87
C LYS A 122 8.03 -2.07 20.33
N PRO A 123 6.79 -2.05 20.81
CA PRO A 123 6.23 -0.85 21.45
C PRO A 123 7.12 -0.42 22.62
N ALA A 124 7.26 0.88 22.79
CA ALA A 124 7.99 1.46 23.92
C ALA A 124 7.32 1.09 25.25
#